data_cada0421fbb3bd30a1fc337f8b5730da
#
_entry.id   cada0421fbb3bd30a1fc337f8b5730da
#
_cell.length_a   1.000
_cell.length_b   1.000
_cell.length_c   1.000
_cell.angle_alpha   90.00
_cell.angle_beta   90.00
_cell.angle_gamma   90.00
#
_symmetry.space_group_name_H-M   'P 1'
#
loop_
_entity.id
_entity.type
_entity.pdbx_description
1 polymer ?
#
loop_
_entity_poly.entity_id
_entity_poly.type
_entity_poly.pdbx_seq_one_letter_code
_entity_poly.pdbx_strand_id
1 'polypeptide(L)'
;MAAIKPDPNRVKEFLEQFTFDSLRMVGTLEREETNWILVKDPEGGVHRVKVGNFLGRNHGKIVDMGDTFVAVVEIVSDGTKDGWVERPRTIKLSGL
;
A
#
# COMPACT_ATOMS: atom_id res chain seq x y z
N MET A 1 11.74 22.19 7.50
CA MET A 1 11.36 20.77 7.42
C MET A 1 9.89 20.68 7.05
N ALA A 2 9.57 19.89 6.03
CA ALA A 2 8.19 19.74 5.62
C ALA A 2 7.41 18.91 6.63
N ALA A 3 6.20 19.33 6.95
CA ALA A 3 5.33 18.54 7.81
C ALA A 3 4.87 17.29 7.08
N ILE A 4 4.69 16.19 7.81
CA ILE A 4 4.11 14.97 7.27
C ILE A 4 2.64 15.26 6.99
N LYS A 5 2.21 15.03 5.77
CA LYS A 5 0.81 15.16 5.39
C LYS A 5 0.57 14.46 4.05
N PRO A 6 -0.68 14.03 3.77
CA PRO A 6 -1.00 13.50 2.45
C PRO A 6 -0.87 14.59 1.39
N ASP A 7 -0.49 14.18 0.18
CA ASP A 7 -0.45 15.11 -0.95
C ASP A 7 -1.86 15.26 -1.51
N PRO A 8 -2.48 16.46 -1.40
CA PRO A 8 -3.85 16.66 -1.87
C PRO A 8 -3.98 16.67 -3.39
N ASN A 9 -2.87 16.80 -4.09
CA ASN A 9 -2.87 16.88 -5.56
C ASN A 9 -2.58 15.53 -6.23
N ARG A 10 -2.29 14.50 -5.44
CA ARG A 10 -2.00 13.19 -5.98
C ARG A 10 -3.29 12.48 -6.41
N VAL A 11 -3.28 11.93 -7.62
CA VAL A 11 -4.41 11.12 -8.08
C VAL A 11 -4.38 9.78 -7.38
N LYS A 12 -5.49 9.37 -6.79
CA LYS A 12 -5.57 8.10 -6.08
C LYS A 12 -5.51 6.92 -7.04
N GLU A 13 -4.81 5.88 -6.61
CA GLU A 13 -4.71 4.64 -7.35
C GLU A 13 -5.87 3.72 -7.00
N PHE A 14 -6.09 2.72 -7.86
CA PHE A 14 -7.26 1.86 -7.73
C PHE A 14 -7.39 1.20 -6.36
N LEU A 15 -6.29 0.68 -5.81
CA LEU A 15 -6.34 -0.03 -4.53
C LEU A 15 -6.53 0.87 -3.32
N GLU A 16 -6.53 2.18 -3.49
CA GLU A 16 -6.79 3.11 -2.39
C GLU A 16 -8.27 3.22 -2.04
N GLN A 17 -9.16 2.62 -2.82
CA GLN A 17 -10.58 2.58 -2.49
C GLN A 17 -10.93 1.52 -1.44
N PHE A 18 -10.03 0.60 -1.18
CA PHE A 18 -10.24 -0.49 -0.23
C PHE A 18 -9.48 -0.25 1.07
N THR A 19 -10.02 -0.74 2.18
CA THR A 19 -9.29 -0.68 3.44
C THR A 19 -8.04 -1.56 3.36
N PHE A 20 -6.97 -1.16 4.03
CA PHE A 20 -5.72 -1.92 4.05
C PHE A 20 -5.96 -3.38 4.45
N ASP A 21 -6.77 -3.60 5.48
CA ASP A 21 -7.00 -4.94 6.03
C ASP A 21 -7.79 -5.86 5.08
N SER A 22 -8.43 -5.31 4.04
CA SER A 22 -9.15 -6.11 3.06
C SER A 22 -8.27 -6.60 1.91
N LEU A 23 -7.04 -6.12 1.85
CA LEU A 23 -6.10 -6.45 0.78
C LEU A 23 -5.20 -7.62 1.19
N ARG A 24 -4.91 -8.51 0.24
CA ARG A 24 -4.08 -9.70 0.49
C ARG A 24 -2.97 -9.79 -0.53
N MET A 25 -1.77 -10.13 -0.05
CA MET A 25 -0.68 -10.47 -0.95
C MET A 25 -0.86 -11.94 -1.34
N VAL A 26 -1.00 -12.22 -2.63
CA VAL A 26 -1.26 -13.58 -3.10
C VAL A 26 -0.11 -14.17 -3.93
N GLY A 27 0.90 -13.37 -4.20
CA GLY A 27 2.07 -13.87 -4.93
C GLY A 27 2.97 -12.78 -5.41
N THR A 28 3.93 -13.15 -6.23
CA THR A 28 4.85 -12.24 -6.89
C THR A 28 4.90 -12.55 -8.37
N LEU A 29 5.37 -11.59 -9.16
CA LEU A 29 5.52 -11.75 -10.59
C LEU A 29 6.79 -11.03 -11.02
N GLU A 30 7.65 -11.72 -11.77
CA GLU A 30 8.79 -11.07 -12.42
C GLU A 30 8.52 -11.03 -13.92
N ARG A 31 8.68 -9.87 -14.52
CA ARG A 31 8.49 -9.70 -15.96
C ARG A 31 9.41 -8.61 -16.46
N GLU A 32 10.22 -8.92 -17.47
CA GLU A 32 11.12 -7.97 -18.08
C GLU A 32 12.00 -7.25 -17.07
N GLU A 33 12.57 -8.03 -16.14
CA GLU A 33 13.45 -7.55 -15.07
C GLU A 33 12.77 -6.67 -14.03
N THR A 34 11.44 -6.56 -14.07
CA THR A 34 10.67 -5.85 -13.06
C THR A 34 9.96 -6.84 -12.17
N ASN A 35 10.11 -6.65 -10.86
CA ASN A 35 9.43 -7.47 -9.85
C ASN A 35 8.16 -6.77 -9.40
N TRP A 36 7.07 -7.52 -9.35
CA TRP A 36 5.77 -7.03 -8.93
C TRP A 36 5.24 -7.88 -7.79
N ILE A 37 4.43 -7.26 -6.94
CA ILE A 37 3.64 -7.98 -5.93
C ILE A 37 2.23 -8.13 -6.49
N LEU A 38 1.63 -9.29 -6.27
CA LEU A 38 0.24 -9.53 -6.63
C LEU A 38 -0.62 -9.36 -5.40
N VAL A 39 -1.55 -8.41 -5.47
CA VAL A 39 -2.47 -8.06 -4.37
C VAL A 39 -3.90 -8.34 -4.82
N LYS A 40 -4.61 -9.10 -4.01
CA LYS A 40 -6.02 -9.42 -4.26
C LYS A 40 -6.90 -8.46 -3.48
N ASP A 41 -7.87 -7.85 -4.16
CA ASP A 41 -8.85 -6.99 -3.53
C ASP A 41 -10.04 -7.81 -3.00
N PRO A 42 -10.92 -7.20 -2.17
CA PRO A 42 -12.04 -7.96 -1.58
C PRO A 42 -13.11 -8.37 -2.60
N GLU A 43 -13.05 -7.85 -3.80
CA GLU A 43 -13.98 -8.23 -4.87
C GLU A 43 -13.42 -9.34 -5.74
N GLY A 44 -12.24 -9.85 -5.43
CA GLY A 44 -11.63 -10.97 -6.13
C GLY A 44 -10.67 -10.60 -7.25
N GLY A 45 -10.50 -9.31 -7.53
CA GLY A 45 -9.54 -8.87 -8.54
C GLY A 45 -8.10 -8.98 -8.05
N VAL A 46 -7.19 -9.34 -8.93
CA VAL A 46 -5.77 -9.43 -8.61
C VAL A 46 -5.03 -8.33 -9.38
N HIS A 47 -4.24 -7.55 -8.66
CA HIS A 47 -3.55 -6.38 -9.19
C HIS A 47 -2.06 -6.49 -8.94
N ARG A 48 -1.26 -6.06 -9.91
CA ARG A 48 0.19 -6.01 -9.70
C ARG A 48 0.59 -4.62 -9.24
N VAL A 49 1.41 -4.58 -8.20
CA VAL A 49 1.91 -3.35 -7.60
C VAL A 49 3.39 -3.47 -7.32
N LYS A 50 4.06 -2.36 -7.13
CA LYS A 50 5.49 -2.32 -6.80
C LYS A 50 5.79 -1.13 -5.91
N VAL A 51 7.02 -1.02 -5.45
CA VAL A 51 7.48 0.13 -4.66
C VAL A 51 7.10 1.42 -5.38
N GLY A 52 6.50 2.35 -4.63
CA GLY A 52 5.99 3.61 -5.14
C GLY A 52 4.50 3.64 -5.41
N ASN A 53 3.84 2.48 -5.53
CA ASN A 53 2.38 2.42 -5.66
C ASN A 53 1.73 2.66 -4.30
N PHE A 54 0.43 3.00 -4.34
CA PHE A 54 -0.35 3.26 -3.14
C PHE A 54 -1.50 2.28 -3.02
N LEU A 55 -1.84 1.92 -1.78
CA LEU A 55 -2.98 1.05 -1.50
C LEU A 55 -3.54 1.33 -0.11
N GLY A 56 -4.80 0.92 0.10
CA GLY A 56 -5.51 1.20 1.34
C GLY A 56 -5.99 2.64 1.40
N ARG A 57 -6.82 2.94 2.40
CA ARG A 57 -7.49 4.24 2.49
C ARG A 57 -6.70 5.32 3.22
N ASN A 58 -5.55 4.96 3.77
CA ASN A 58 -4.75 5.87 4.59
C ASN A 58 -3.46 6.30 3.89
N HIS A 59 -3.52 6.52 2.58
CA HIS A 59 -2.37 7.00 1.80
C HIS A 59 -1.14 6.08 1.92
N GLY A 60 -1.38 4.76 1.93
CA GLY A 60 -0.32 3.79 2.15
C GLY A 60 0.59 3.63 0.95
N LYS A 61 1.81 4.13 1.06
CA LYS A 61 2.80 4.01 0.00
C LYS A 61 3.64 2.77 0.21
N ILE A 62 3.77 1.95 -0.84
CA ILE A 62 4.64 0.77 -0.79
C ILE A 62 6.09 1.26 -0.82
N VAL A 63 6.85 0.92 0.23
CA VAL A 63 8.23 1.36 0.40
C VAL A 63 9.24 0.23 0.28
N ASP A 64 8.79 -1.02 0.43
CA ASP A 64 9.66 -2.19 0.29
C ASP A 64 8.80 -3.41 -0.05
N MET A 65 9.40 -4.41 -0.64
CA MET A 65 8.71 -5.64 -0.98
C MET A 65 9.70 -6.80 -1.09
N GLY A 66 9.21 -8.00 -0.84
CA GLY A 66 9.99 -9.22 -0.96
C GLY A 66 9.09 -10.35 -1.41
N ASP A 67 9.62 -11.57 -1.41
CA ASP A 67 8.87 -12.73 -1.90
C ASP A 67 7.66 -13.07 -1.03
N THR A 68 7.68 -12.65 0.23
CA THR A 68 6.63 -13.02 1.19
C THR A 68 5.99 -11.84 1.90
N PHE A 69 6.32 -10.61 1.51
CA PHE A 69 5.77 -9.44 2.18
C PHE A 69 5.73 -8.22 1.27
N VAL A 70 4.89 -7.27 1.64
CA VAL A 70 4.91 -5.92 1.11
C VAL A 70 4.82 -4.95 2.28
N ALA A 71 5.77 -4.03 2.35
CA ALA A 71 5.86 -3.04 3.43
C ALA A 71 5.32 -1.70 2.95
N VAL A 72 4.47 -1.11 3.77
CA VAL A 72 3.72 0.10 3.43
C VAL A 72 3.88 1.11 4.57
N VAL A 73 3.97 2.38 4.22
CA VAL A 73 3.90 3.47 5.21
C VAL A 73 2.61 4.23 4.95
N GLU A 74 1.74 4.21 5.95
CA GLU A 74 0.49 4.97 5.93
C GLU A 74 0.70 6.34 6.55
N ILE A 75 -0.16 7.29 6.17
CA ILE A 75 -0.21 8.60 6.81
C ILE A 75 -1.60 8.72 7.43
N VAL A 76 -1.64 8.86 8.76
CA VAL A 76 -2.90 8.92 9.50
C VAL A 76 -2.93 10.17 10.36
N SER A 77 -4.15 10.65 10.66
CA SER A 77 -4.32 11.79 11.55
C SER A 77 -3.85 11.42 12.96
N ASP A 78 -3.17 12.35 13.63
CA ASP A 78 -2.77 12.16 15.02
C ASP A 78 -3.85 12.61 16.02
N GLY A 79 -5.05 12.97 15.51
CA GLY A 79 -6.17 13.43 16.34
C GLY A 79 -6.19 14.93 16.55
N THR A 80 -5.20 15.67 16.09
CA THR A 80 -5.19 17.13 16.16
C THR A 80 -5.53 17.71 14.79
N LYS A 81 -5.91 18.98 14.78
CA LYS A 81 -6.13 19.70 13.53
C LYS A 81 -4.81 19.81 12.78
N ASP A 82 -4.81 19.34 11.55
CA ASP A 82 -3.64 19.39 10.66
C ASP A 82 -2.43 18.55 11.11
N GLY A 83 -2.60 17.71 12.14
CA GLY A 83 -1.53 16.81 12.58
C GLY A 83 -1.61 15.45 11.92
N TRP A 84 -0.48 14.97 11.40
CA TRP A 84 -0.38 13.66 10.71
C TRP A 84 0.85 12.93 11.19
N VAL A 85 0.75 11.61 11.23
CA VAL A 85 1.88 10.74 11.57
C VAL A 85 1.98 9.61 10.57
N GLU A 86 3.19 9.10 10.41
CA GLU A 86 3.42 7.92 9.60
C GLU A 86 3.22 6.66 10.43
N ARG A 87 2.66 5.63 9.80
CA ARG A 87 2.41 4.34 10.45
C ARG A 87 2.86 3.22 9.52
N PRO A 88 3.93 2.48 9.89
CA PRO A 88 4.35 1.36 9.07
C PRO A 88 3.36 0.19 9.20
N ARG A 89 3.08 -0.46 8.09
CA ARG A 89 2.22 -1.65 8.02
C ARG A 89 2.86 -2.67 7.09
N THR A 90 2.58 -3.93 7.32
CA THR A 90 3.08 -5.00 6.45
C THR A 90 1.95 -5.95 6.09
N ILE A 91 1.87 -6.30 4.81
CA ILE A 91 1.02 -7.39 4.35
C ILE A 91 1.93 -8.57 4.07
N LYS A 92 1.65 -9.70 4.69
CA LYS A 92 2.41 -10.93 4.46
C LYS A 92 1.69 -11.79 3.43
N LEU A 93 2.47 -12.60 2.71
CA LEU A 93 1.92 -13.53 1.74
C LEU A 93 0.84 -14.36 2.40
N SER A 94 -0.35 -14.34 1.80
CA SER A 94 -1.48 -15.07 2.33
C SER A 94 -1.29 -16.56 2.20
N GLY A 95 -1.65 -17.19 3.27
CA GLY A 95 -1.37 -18.52 3.55
C GLY A 95 -1.76 -19.53 2.53
N LEU A 96 -1.01 -20.21 2.44
CA LEU A 96 -1.09 -21.48 1.78
C LEU A 96 -1.75 -22.48 2.70
#